data_074485f0edcd05c45f83b24b02ac738a
#
_entry.id   074485f0edcd05c45f83b24b02ac738a
#
_cell.length_a   1.000
_cell.length_b   1.000
_cell.length_c   1.000
_cell.angle_alpha   90.00
_cell.angle_beta   90.00
_cell.angle_gamma   90.00
#
_symmetry.space_group_name_H-M   'P 1'
#
loop_
_entity.id
_entity.type
_entity.pdbx_description
1 polymer ?
#
loop_
_entity_poly.entity_id
_entity_poly.type
_entity_poly.pdbx_seq_one_letter_code
_entity_poly.pdbx_strand_id
1 'polypeptide(L)'
;MTNSATTKTTEGTTISALVKEGKALASIWKQTNSLKHTIKASGFDTRLGKLLQELKAQSTLDSGQISRQTLTMYGINVIDRRRRSEALWFVENEVECRKFIEDGKFKGTSLTALQKAMRDAAKAVEETTEGETS
;
A
#
# COMPACT_ATOMS: atom_id res chain seq x y z
N MET A 1 9.12 23.88 -24.56
CA MET A 1 8.26 23.67 -24.30
C MET A 1 8.00 22.43 -23.61
N THR A 2 7.52 21.66 -24.02
CA THR A 2 7.20 20.44 -23.40
C THR A 2 8.31 19.75 -22.71
N ASN A 3 9.51 20.08 -23.04
CA ASN A 3 10.62 19.43 -22.41
C ASN A 3 10.67 19.56 -20.91
N SER A 4 10.34 20.69 -20.40
CA SER A 4 10.42 20.85 -18.96
C SER A 4 9.41 19.95 -18.28
N ALA A 5 8.27 19.76 -18.87
CA ALA A 5 7.28 18.87 -18.30
C ALA A 5 7.82 17.45 -18.31
N THR A 6 8.43 17.07 -19.40
CA THR A 6 8.98 15.74 -19.53
C THR A 6 10.06 15.51 -18.48
N THR A 7 10.89 16.50 -18.30
CA THR A 7 11.95 16.37 -17.32
C THR A 7 11.43 16.13 -15.94
N LYS A 8 10.32 16.76 -15.61
CA LYS A 8 9.78 16.62 -14.27
C LYS A 8 9.25 15.26 -13.96
N THR A 9 9.05 14.48 -14.98
CA THR A 9 8.58 13.15 -14.70
C THR A 9 9.58 12.36 -13.94
N THR A 10 10.81 12.83 -13.87
CA THR A 10 11.79 12.09 -13.20
C THR A 10 11.31 10.77 -12.73
N GLU A 11 12.00 9.78 -12.96
CA GLU A 11 11.63 8.43 -12.61
C GLU A 11 10.29 8.05 -13.22
N GLY A 12 9.92 8.76 -14.26
CA GLY A 12 8.73 8.39 -15.00
C GLY A 12 7.40 8.78 -14.38
N THR A 13 7.42 9.42 -13.21
CA THR A 13 6.17 9.76 -12.54
C THR A 13 6.19 11.21 -12.10
N THR A 14 5.25 12.00 -12.59
CA THR A 14 5.16 13.39 -12.20
C THR A 14 4.25 13.54 -11.00
N ILE A 15 4.43 14.65 -10.30
CA ILE A 15 3.53 14.98 -9.19
C ILE A 15 2.11 15.09 -9.70
N SER A 16 1.95 15.63 -10.90
CA SER A 16 0.63 15.76 -11.51
C SER A 16 -0.04 14.38 -11.69
N ALA A 17 0.72 13.40 -12.15
CA ALA A 17 0.20 12.05 -12.32
C ALA A 17 -0.16 11.43 -10.99
N LEU A 18 0.64 11.68 -9.96
CA LEU A 18 0.38 11.14 -8.64
C LEU A 18 -0.88 11.76 -8.03
N VAL A 19 -1.06 13.06 -8.20
CA VAL A 19 -2.27 13.73 -7.72
C VAL A 19 -3.50 13.15 -8.41
N LYS A 20 -3.39 12.94 -9.71
CA LYS A 20 -4.49 12.37 -10.49
C LYS A 20 -4.84 10.97 -9.98
N GLU A 21 -3.83 10.18 -9.70
CA GLU A 21 -4.04 8.83 -9.18
C GLU A 21 -4.70 8.89 -7.80
N GLY A 22 -4.24 9.79 -6.93
CA GLY A 22 -4.83 9.93 -5.62
C GLY A 22 -6.29 10.31 -5.68
N LYS A 23 -6.63 11.25 -6.55
CA LYS A 23 -8.00 11.68 -6.70
C LYS A 23 -8.88 10.60 -7.29
N ALA A 24 -8.33 9.80 -8.20
CA ALA A 24 -9.06 8.67 -8.76
C ALA A 24 -9.36 7.64 -7.68
N LEU A 25 -8.39 7.34 -6.85
CA LEU A 25 -8.59 6.40 -5.75
C LEU A 25 -9.61 6.93 -4.74
N ALA A 26 -9.55 8.21 -4.45
CA ALA A 26 -10.51 8.84 -3.55
C ALA A 26 -11.93 8.74 -4.10
N SER A 27 -12.06 8.90 -5.42
CA SER A 27 -13.36 8.80 -6.07
C SER A 27 -13.91 7.38 -5.95
N ILE A 28 -13.08 6.39 -6.19
CA ILE A 28 -13.48 4.99 -6.05
C ILE A 28 -13.93 4.73 -4.62
N TRP A 29 -13.17 5.23 -3.66
CA TRP A 29 -13.49 5.05 -2.24
C TRP A 29 -14.84 5.64 -1.88
N LYS A 30 -15.14 6.83 -2.41
CA LYS A 30 -16.37 7.51 -2.08
C LYS A 30 -17.62 6.89 -2.70
N GLN A 31 -17.43 6.11 -3.74
CA GLN A 31 -18.56 5.51 -4.45
C GLN A 31 -19.15 4.30 -3.74
N THR A 32 -18.49 3.81 -2.72
CA THR A 32 -18.96 2.64 -2.02
C THR A 32 -18.79 2.82 -0.51
N ASN A 33 -19.69 2.22 0.24
CA ASN A 33 -19.59 2.29 1.70
C ASN A 33 -18.61 1.27 2.24
N SER A 34 -18.33 0.26 1.46
CA SER A 34 -17.52 -0.84 1.95
C SER A 34 -16.78 -1.47 0.77
N LEU A 35 -15.64 -0.90 0.44
CA LEU A 35 -14.84 -1.38 -0.67
C LEU A 35 -14.03 -2.60 -0.23
N LYS A 36 -14.24 -3.71 -0.93
CA LYS A 36 -13.50 -4.92 -0.63
C LYS A 36 -12.04 -4.76 -1.04
N HIS A 37 -11.17 -5.47 -0.34
CA HIS A 37 -9.75 -5.45 -0.70
C HIS A 37 -9.54 -6.05 -2.08
N THR A 38 -8.68 -5.42 -2.87
CA THR A 38 -8.34 -5.90 -4.20
C THR A 38 -6.83 -5.84 -4.34
N ILE A 39 -6.20 -7.00 -4.32
CA ILE A 39 -4.75 -7.09 -4.35
C ILE A 39 -4.17 -7.41 -5.72
N LYS A 40 -5.00 -7.39 -6.75
CA LYS A 40 -4.49 -7.52 -8.10
C LYS A 40 -3.60 -6.32 -8.43
N ALA A 41 -2.69 -6.52 -9.38
CA ALA A 41 -1.75 -5.45 -9.73
C ALA A 41 -2.44 -4.13 -10.04
N SER A 42 -3.61 -4.17 -10.68
CA SER A 42 -4.35 -2.97 -11.00
C SER A 42 -5.47 -2.68 -9.99
N GLY A 43 -5.50 -3.41 -8.87
CA GLY A 43 -6.56 -3.25 -7.89
C GLY A 43 -6.38 -2.02 -7.01
N PHE A 44 -7.44 -1.67 -6.32
CA PHE A 44 -7.45 -0.49 -5.48
C PHE A 44 -6.32 -0.48 -4.44
N ASP A 45 -6.18 -1.58 -3.72
CA ASP A 45 -5.20 -1.62 -2.63
C ASP A 45 -3.77 -1.57 -3.14
N THR A 46 -3.48 -2.24 -4.24
CA THR A 46 -2.14 -2.19 -4.82
C THR A 46 -1.82 -0.79 -5.31
N ARG A 47 -2.77 -0.16 -5.99
CA ARG A 47 -2.58 1.21 -6.48
C ARG A 47 -2.41 2.19 -5.33
N LEU A 48 -3.24 2.07 -4.31
CA LEU A 48 -3.15 2.95 -3.15
C LEU A 48 -1.80 2.76 -2.43
N GLY A 49 -1.39 1.52 -2.24
CA GLY A 49 -0.13 1.25 -1.58
C GLY A 49 1.06 1.81 -2.34
N LYS A 50 1.05 1.67 -3.67
CA LYS A 50 2.14 2.19 -4.48
C LYS A 50 2.19 3.70 -4.46
N LEU A 51 1.04 4.35 -4.46
CA LEU A 51 0.99 5.80 -4.33
C LEU A 51 1.57 6.22 -2.98
N LEU A 52 1.18 5.53 -1.91
CA LEU A 52 1.69 5.84 -0.58
C LEU A 52 3.20 5.62 -0.49
N GLN A 53 3.72 4.61 -1.15
CA GLN A 53 5.16 4.39 -1.20
C GLN A 53 5.88 5.58 -1.83
N GLU A 54 5.33 6.10 -2.93
CA GLU A 54 5.90 7.26 -3.60
C GLU A 54 5.89 8.48 -2.68
N LEU A 55 4.76 8.70 -2.01
CA LEU A 55 4.64 9.85 -1.12
C LEU A 55 5.58 9.72 0.08
N LYS A 56 5.74 8.52 0.57
CA LYS A 56 6.65 8.26 1.67
C LYS A 56 8.09 8.51 1.26
N ALA A 57 8.44 8.11 0.04
CA ALA A 57 9.79 8.33 -0.48
C ALA A 57 10.10 9.81 -0.67
N GLN A 58 9.08 10.61 -0.93
CA GLN A 58 9.23 12.04 -1.13
C GLN A 58 9.10 12.84 0.17
N SER A 59 8.80 12.15 1.27
CA SER A 59 8.58 12.83 2.54
C SER A 59 9.86 13.48 3.05
N THR A 60 9.70 14.70 3.56
CA THR A 60 10.83 15.42 4.17
C THR A 60 10.81 15.28 5.69
N LEU A 61 9.84 14.55 6.22
CA LEU A 61 9.77 14.34 7.67
C LEU A 61 10.78 13.28 8.09
N ASP A 62 11.38 13.49 9.23
CA ASP A 62 12.41 12.57 9.74
C ASP A 62 11.92 11.14 9.84
N SER A 63 10.66 10.96 10.19
CA SER A 63 10.09 9.64 10.36
C SER A 63 9.69 8.99 9.03
N GLY A 64 9.78 9.74 7.93
CA GLY A 64 9.30 9.26 6.65
C GLY A 64 7.79 9.23 6.54
N GLN A 65 7.10 9.79 7.50
CA GLN A 65 5.65 9.81 7.48
C GLN A 65 5.11 10.78 6.43
N ILE A 66 3.91 10.50 5.96
CA ILE A 66 3.25 11.36 4.99
C ILE A 66 2.42 12.37 5.77
N SER A 67 2.64 13.66 5.50
CA SER A 67 1.94 14.70 6.24
C SER A 67 0.46 14.75 5.86
N ARG A 68 -0.34 15.30 6.77
CA ARG A 68 -1.77 15.47 6.50
C ARG A 68 -1.99 16.37 5.29
N GLN A 69 -1.16 17.38 5.14
CA GLN A 69 -1.26 18.29 3.98
C GLN A 69 -1.05 17.53 2.68
N THR A 70 -0.09 16.62 2.65
CA THR A 70 0.17 15.82 1.47
C THR A 70 -1.01 14.92 1.17
N LEU A 71 -1.56 14.26 2.19
CA LEU A 71 -2.72 13.40 1.98
C LEU A 71 -3.87 14.19 1.39
N THR A 72 -4.09 15.40 1.90
CA THR A 72 -5.17 16.25 1.41
C THR A 72 -4.92 16.69 -0.02
N MET A 73 -3.68 17.07 -0.33
CA MET A 73 -3.33 17.50 -1.67
C MET A 73 -3.60 16.41 -2.70
N TYR A 74 -3.33 15.18 -2.34
CA TYR A 74 -3.54 14.04 -3.24
C TYR A 74 -4.96 13.49 -3.16
N GLY A 75 -5.79 14.01 -2.26
CA GLY A 75 -7.17 13.60 -2.14
C GLY A 75 -7.42 12.33 -1.36
N ILE A 76 -6.38 11.64 -0.93
CA ILE A 76 -6.52 10.36 -0.26
C ILE A 76 -6.75 10.46 1.24
N ASN A 77 -6.85 11.69 1.75
CA ASN A 77 -7.19 11.88 3.15
C ASN A 77 -8.58 11.36 3.48
N VAL A 78 -9.44 11.20 2.48
CA VAL A 78 -10.79 10.66 2.69
C VAL A 78 -10.77 9.16 2.89
N ILE A 79 -9.70 8.50 2.46
CA ILE A 79 -9.60 7.04 2.60
C ILE A 79 -9.23 6.71 4.04
N ASP A 80 -9.89 5.73 4.61
CA ASP A 80 -9.66 5.33 5.99
C ASP A 80 -8.18 5.09 6.29
N ARG A 81 -7.74 5.59 7.42
CA ARG A 81 -6.33 5.48 7.82
C ARG A 81 -5.86 4.03 7.87
N ARG A 82 -6.70 3.16 8.40
CA ARG A 82 -6.36 1.74 8.49
C ARG A 82 -6.18 1.14 7.10
N ARG A 83 -7.07 1.51 6.17
CA ARG A 83 -6.97 1.02 4.81
C ARG A 83 -5.68 1.47 4.16
N ARG A 84 -5.30 2.74 4.38
CA ARG A 84 -4.05 3.26 3.85
C ARG A 84 -2.86 2.50 4.42
N SER A 85 -2.88 2.24 5.71
CA SER A 85 -1.80 1.54 6.36
C SER A 85 -1.65 0.11 5.84
N GLU A 86 -2.77 -0.57 5.67
CA GLU A 86 -2.76 -1.95 5.17
C GLU A 86 -2.29 -2.02 3.73
N ALA A 87 -2.71 -1.06 2.91
CA ALA A 87 -2.30 -1.03 1.51
C ALA A 87 -0.80 -0.79 1.39
N LEU A 88 -0.28 0.12 2.17
CA LEU A 88 1.16 0.40 2.16
C LEU A 88 1.94 -0.83 2.63
N TRP A 89 1.49 -1.45 3.72
CA TRP A 89 2.13 -2.66 4.22
C TRP A 89 2.15 -3.74 3.13
N PHE A 90 1.05 -3.88 2.41
CA PHE A 90 0.95 -4.91 1.38
C PHE A 90 2.00 -4.70 0.28
N VAL A 91 2.11 -3.48 -0.25
CA VAL A 91 3.06 -3.26 -1.33
C VAL A 91 4.51 -3.31 -0.84
N GLU A 92 4.75 -2.93 0.41
CA GLU A 92 6.10 -3.02 0.98
C GLU A 92 6.52 -4.47 1.20
N ASN A 93 5.56 -5.37 1.28
CA ASN A 93 5.82 -6.79 1.47
C ASN A 93 5.18 -7.63 0.36
N GLU A 94 5.04 -7.03 -0.81
CA GLU A 94 4.28 -7.65 -1.89
C GLU A 94 4.79 -9.03 -2.28
N VAL A 95 6.10 -9.19 -2.39
CA VAL A 95 6.67 -10.47 -2.79
C VAL A 95 6.29 -11.56 -1.79
N GLU A 96 6.49 -11.28 -0.51
CA GLU A 96 6.15 -12.24 0.53
C GLU A 96 4.66 -12.51 0.60
N CYS A 97 3.85 -11.48 0.43
CA CYS A 97 2.40 -11.63 0.46
C CYS A 97 1.92 -12.53 -0.66
N ARG A 98 2.39 -12.27 -1.87
CA ARG A 98 1.94 -13.05 -3.01
C ARG A 98 2.43 -14.49 -2.94
N LYS A 99 3.63 -14.70 -2.43
CA LYS A 99 4.14 -16.05 -2.24
C LYS A 99 3.31 -16.80 -1.20
N PHE A 100 2.97 -16.14 -0.11
CA PHE A 100 2.16 -16.72 0.94
C PHE A 100 0.81 -17.20 0.39
N ILE A 101 0.20 -16.38 -0.46
CA ILE A 101 -1.07 -16.72 -1.08
C ILE A 101 -0.89 -17.85 -2.09
N GLU A 102 0.15 -17.77 -2.91
CA GLU A 102 0.41 -18.81 -3.91
C GLU A 102 0.69 -20.16 -3.28
N ASP A 103 1.31 -20.16 -2.12
CA ASP A 103 1.61 -21.39 -1.42
C ASP A 103 0.37 -22.00 -0.77
N GLY A 104 -0.78 -21.37 -0.95
CA GLY A 104 -2.03 -21.89 -0.43
C GLY A 104 -2.24 -21.67 1.05
N LYS A 105 -1.39 -20.85 1.67
CA LYS A 105 -1.48 -20.62 3.11
C LYS A 105 -2.56 -19.60 3.46
N PHE A 106 -3.11 -18.91 2.47
CA PHE A 106 -4.16 -17.95 2.68
C PHE A 106 -5.04 -17.87 1.44
N LYS A 107 -6.33 -17.99 1.63
CA LYS A 107 -7.28 -18.01 0.51
C LYS A 107 -8.22 -16.81 0.47
N GLY A 108 -8.22 -15.99 1.50
CA GLY A 108 -9.09 -14.82 1.52
C GLY A 108 -8.56 -13.69 0.66
N THR A 109 -9.25 -12.56 0.73
CA THR A 109 -8.83 -11.36 0.00
C THR A 109 -8.64 -10.17 0.93
N SER A 110 -8.97 -10.31 2.20
CA SER A 110 -8.85 -9.21 3.17
C SER A 110 -7.39 -9.00 3.57
N LEU A 111 -6.91 -7.78 3.42
CA LEU A 111 -5.55 -7.44 3.82
C LEU A 111 -5.37 -7.54 5.33
N THR A 112 -6.43 -7.22 6.08
CA THR A 112 -6.39 -7.34 7.52
C THR A 112 -6.14 -8.80 7.92
N ALA A 113 -6.87 -9.71 7.29
CA ALA A 113 -6.74 -11.12 7.58
C ALA A 113 -5.40 -11.67 7.09
N LEU A 114 -4.94 -11.21 5.93
CA LEU A 114 -3.65 -11.63 5.39
C LEU A 114 -2.51 -11.22 6.32
N GLN A 115 -2.56 -9.98 6.79
CA GLN A 115 -1.54 -9.46 7.70
C GLN A 115 -1.48 -10.31 8.97
N LYS A 116 -2.65 -10.64 9.51
CA LYS A 116 -2.72 -11.47 10.70
C LYS A 116 -2.20 -12.88 10.42
N ALA A 117 -2.58 -13.46 9.30
CA ALA A 117 -2.16 -14.84 8.97
C ALA A 117 -0.64 -14.91 8.82
N MET A 118 -0.05 -13.93 8.17
CA MET A 118 1.40 -13.91 7.98
C MET A 118 2.13 -13.70 9.30
N ARG A 119 1.58 -12.87 10.16
CA ARG A 119 2.16 -12.62 11.49
C ARG A 119 2.10 -13.89 12.33
N ASP A 120 0.96 -14.58 12.32
CA ASP A 120 0.80 -15.81 13.07
C ASP A 120 1.74 -16.90 12.55
N ALA A 121 1.93 -16.98 11.23
CA ALA A 121 2.83 -17.96 10.65
C ALA A 121 4.28 -17.71 11.05
N ALA A 122 4.68 -16.42 11.04
CA ALA A 122 6.03 -16.07 11.46
C ALA A 122 6.26 -16.42 12.93
N LYS A 123 5.26 -16.18 13.75
CA LYS A 123 5.34 -16.48 15.16
C LYS A 123 5.45 -17.98 15.40
N ALA A 124 4.71 -18.77 14.64
CA ALA A 124 4.77 -20.22 14.76
C ALA A 124 6.15 -20.75 14.40
N VAL A 125 6.77 -20.16 13.38
CA VAL A 125 8.13 -20.54 12.98
C VAL A 125 9.13 -20.23 14.09
N GLU A 126 9.01 -19.07 14.71
CA GLU A 126 9.88 -18.70 15.82
C GLU A 126 9.75 -19.66 16.98
N GLU A 127 8.53 -20.00 17.32
CA GLU A 127 8.28 -20.93 18.42
C GLU A 127 8.88 -22.29 18.13
N THR A 128 8.74 -22.76 16.90
CA THR A 128 9.30 -24.04 16.49
C THR A 128 10.81 -24.03 16.58
N THR A 129 11.43 -22.93 16.12
CA THR A 129 12.87 -22.79 16.16
C THR A 129 13.36 -22.81 17.60
N GLU A 130 12.70 -22.09 18.48
CA GLU A 130 13.07 -22.08 19.89
C GLU A 130 12.97 -23.47 20.48
N GLY A 131 11.91 -24.18 20.14
CA GLY A 131 11.74 -25.54 20.62
C GLY A 131 12.86 -26.45 20.18
N GLU A 132 13.32 -26.26 18.96
CA GLU A 132 14.40 -27.09 18.43
C GLU A 132 15.73 -26.83 19.11
N THR A 133 15.97 -25.59 19.44
CA THR A 133 17.26 -25.25 20.07
C THR A 133 17.31 -25.57 21.53
N SER A 134 16.19 -25.76 22.15
CA SER A 134 16.20 -26.13 23.55
C SER A 134 16.37 -27.62 23.71
#